data_21ecd3845be7bd67ad1a3d8b2419b7df
#
_entry.id   21ecd3845be7bd67ad1a3d8b2419b7df
#
_cell.length_a   1.000
_cell.length_b   1.000
_cell.length_c   1.000
_cell.angle_alpha   90.00
_cell.angle_beta   90.00
_cell.angle_gamma   90.00
#
_symmetry.space_group_name_H-M   'P 1'
#
loop_
_entity.id
_entity.type
_entity.pdbx_description
1 polymer ?
#
loop_
_entity_poly.entity_id
_entity_poly.type
_entity_poly.pdbx_seq_one_letter_code
_entity_poly.pdbx_strand_id
1 'polypeptide(L)'
;MSAVLSAARVAANPSSDTSEVNGEFSFDAKDFERVRSLIYARAGISLHAGKQAMVYSRLSRRLRDTGHRSFGSYLQWLEAGQGSSADEEWQEFVNCLTTNLTSFYREAHHFELLAEALKARAGKSVRIWCNAASTGEEPYTLAMTVVEAMGPNADAKIVASDIDTKVLATAARGIYPADARGLSPERLRRHCMRGTGDNVGFMRIKPEVAKLVEFRALNLMDERWSLGEPFDIVFCRNVMIYFDNATQRRVLTRIHAVMKPDSLLFVGHSENFTDSKQLFRLRGKTVYERV
;
A
#
# COMPACT_ATOMS: atom_id res chain seq x y z
N MET A 1 15.89 -63.61 -39.28
CA MET A 1 14.62 -63.54 -38.52
C MET A 1 14.53 -62.16 -37.90
N SER A 2 13.77 -61.30 -38.56
CA SER A 2 13.57 -59.89 -38.19
C SER A 2 12.43 -59.76 -37.17
N ALA A 3 12.66 -59.04 -36.10
CA ALA A 3 11.62 -58.56 -35.21
C ALA A 3 11.51 -57.06 -35.33
N VAL A 4 10.37 -56.59 -35.85
CA VAL A 4 9.99 -55.19 -36.01
C VAL A 4 9.42 -54.70 -34.70
N LEU A 5 10.05 -53.69 -34.06
CA LEU A 5 9.54 -52.99 -32.91
C LEU A 5 8.70 -51.78 -33.39
N SER A 6 7.42 -51.85 -33.16
CA SER A 6 6.43 -50.79 -33.36
C SER A 6 6.57 -49.77 -32.26
N ALA A 7 6.90 -48.51 -32.63
CA ALA A 7 6.90 -47.37 -31.70
C ALA A 7 5.49 -46.78 -31.58
N ALA A 8 4.85 -46.97 -30.45
CA ALA A 8 3.62 -46.27 -30.11
C ALA A 8 3.93 -44.81 -29.74
N ARG A 9 3.43 -43.86 -30.55
CA ARG A 9 3.37 -42.43 -30.21
C ARG A 9 2.35 -42.23 -29.09
N VAL A 10 2.86 -41.87 -27.92
CA VAL A 10 2.03 -41.31 -26.84
C VAL A 10 1.75 -39.85 -27.18
N ALA A 11 0.51 -39.58 -27.53
CA ALA A 11 0.01 -38.21 -27.67
C ALA A 11 -0.05 -37.55 -26.30
N ALA A 12 0.75 -36.53 -26.05
CA ALA A 12 0.64 -35.67 -24.90
C ALA A 12 -0.63 -34.82 -25.02
N ASN A 13 -1.61 -35.06 -24.19
CA ASN A 13 -2.74 -34.18 -23.95
C ASN A 13 -2.22 -32.95 -23.21
N PRO A 14 -2.45 -31.71 -23.68
CA PRO A 14 -2.25 -30.55 -22.85
C PRO A 14 -3.39 -30.48 -21.84
N SER A 15 -3.14 -30.89 -20.59
CA SER A 15 -4.03 -30.65 -19.48
C SER A 15 -4.15 -29.14 -19.27
N SER A 16 -5.25 -28.56 -19.73
CA SER A 16 -5.71 -27.23 -19.31
C SER A 16 -6.05 -27.30 -17.83
N ASP A 17 -5.14 -26.88 -17.00
CA ASP A 17 -5.34 -26.72 -15.55
C ASP A 17 -6.22 -25.47 -15.33
N THR A 18 -7.51 -25.59 -15.61
CA THR A 18 -8.55 -24.64 -15.25
C THR A 18 -8.98 -24.98 -13.83
N SER A 19 -8.27 -24.42 -12.84
CA SER A 19 -8.70 -24.47 -11.45
C SER A 19 -9.96 -23.62 -11.27
N GLU A 20 -11.15 -24.22 -11.46
CA GLU A 20 -12.41 -23.64 -11.01
C GLU A 20 -12.40 -23.57 -9.48
N VAL A 21 -12.59 -22.36 -8.93
CA VAL A 21 -12.83 -22.20 -7.50
C VAL A 21 -14.30 -22.54 -7.25
N ASN A 22 -14.57 -23.76 -6.78
CA ASN A 22 -15.91 -24.20 -6.39
C ASN A 22 -16.32 -23.52 -5.09
N GLY A 23 -17.23 -22.59 -5.16
CA GLY A 23 -17.79 -21.81 -4.04
C GLY A 23 -19.26 -21.45 -4.28
N GLU A 24 -19.76 -20.48 -3.52
CA GLU A 24 -21.13 -19.95 -3.65
C GLU A 24 -21.43 -19.38 -5.04
N PHE A 25 -20.41 -18.78 -5.67
CA PHE A 25 -20.48 -18.18 -7.01
C PHE A 25 -19.52 -18.90 -7.95
N SER A 26 -19.93 -19.14 -9.19
CA SER A 26 -19.01 -19.60 -10.24
C SER A 26 -17.97 -18.51 -10.52
N PHE A 27 -16.70 -18.91 -10.57
CA PHE A 27 -15.56 -18.03 -10.87
C PHE A 27 -14.57 -18.75 -11.76
N ASP A 28 -14.52 -18.37 -13.00
CA ASP A 28 -13.68 -19.00 -14.01
C ASP A 28 -12.44 -18.16 -14.37
N ALA A 29 -11.60 -18.68 -15.24
CA ALA A 29 -10.40 -18.00 -15.69
C ALA A 29 -10.70 -16.67 -16.41
N LYS A 30 -11.85 -16.54 -17.09
CA LYS A 30 -12.24 -15.31 -17.79
C LYS A 30 -12.62 -14.22 -16.80
N ASP A 31 -13.37 -14.58 -15.75
CA ASP A 31 -13.72 -13.67 -14.66
C ASP A 31 -12.46 -13.15 -14.00
N PHE A 32 -11.50 -14.04 -13.71
CA PHE A 32 -10.23 -13.65 -13.10
C PHE A 32 -9.41 -12.71 -13.98
N GLU A 33 -9.27 -13.00 -15.27
CA GLU A 33 -8.55 -12.13 -16.21
C GLU A 33 -9.22 -10.76 -16.35
N ARG A 34 -10.55 -10.71 -16.30
CA ARG A 34 -11.29 -9.45 -16.29
C ARG A 34 -11.01 -8.63 -15.03
N VAL A 35 -11.05 -9.26 -13.84
CA VAL A 35 -10.66 -8.61 -12.57
C VAL A 35 -9.23 -8.09 -12.64
N ARG A 36 -8.28 -8.90 -13.15
CA ARG A 36 -6.88 -8.47 -13.32
C ARG A 36 -6.75 -7.22 -14.18
N SER A 37 -7.43 -7.20 -15.32
CA SER A 37 -7.41 -6.06 -16.25
C SER A 37 -7.99 -4.81 -15.58
N LEU A 38 -9.11 -4.94 -14.89
CA LEU A 38 -9.78 -3.83 -14.23
C LEU A 38 -8.95 -3.21 -13.09
N ILE A 39 -8.41 -4.05 -12.21
CA ILE A 39 -7.61 -3.55 -11.08
C ILE A 39 -6.26 -2.97 -11.56
N TYR A 40 -5.68 -3.55 -12.62
CA TYR A 40 -4.47 -3.00 -13.23
C TYR A 40 -4.74 -1.62 -13.84
N ALA A 41 -5.80 -1.48 -14.63
CA ALA A 41 -6.18 -0.20 -15.24
C ALA A 41 -6.48 0.88 -14.18
N ARG A 42 -7.15 0.50 -13.08
CA ARG A 42 -7.59 1.45 -12.04
C ARG A 42 -6.50 1.82 -11.04
N ALA A 43 -5.71 0.85 -10.60
CA ALA A 43 -4.77 0.97 -9.48
C ALA A 43 -3.33 0.57 -9.82
N GLY A 44 -3.04 0.12 -11.03
CA GLY A 44 -1.71 -0.37 -11.43
C GLY A 44 -1.34 -1.73 -10.79
N ILE A 45 -2.23 -2.34 -10.04
CA ILE A 45 -1.96 -3.59 -9.31
C ILE A 45 -1.88 -4.76 -10.30
N SER A 46 -0.71 -5.39 -10.36
CA SER A 46 -0.45 -6.56 -11.20
C SER A 46 -0.69 -7.85 -10.41
N LEU A 47 -1.84 -8.48 -10.63
CA LEU A 47 -2.19 -9.75 -9.99
C LEU A 47 -1.59 -10.92 -10.79
N HIS A 48 -0.79 -11.78 -10.15
CA HIS A 48 -0.32 -13.01 -10.78
C HIS A 48 -1.37 -14.13 -10.71
N ALA A 49 -1.29 -15.14 -11.59
CA ALA A 49 -2.29 -16.20 -11.74
C ALA A 49 -2.65 -16.94 -10.43
N GLY A 50 -1.69 -17.12 -9.52
CA GLY A 50 -1.94 -17.77 -8.22
C GLY A 50 -2.81 -16.97 -7.23
N LYS A 51 -3.35 -15.82 -7.61
CA LYS A 51 -4.22 -14.99 -6.75
C LYS A 51 -5.72 -15.23 -6.93
N GLN A 52 -6.14 -16.21 -7.74
CA GLN A 52 -7.55 -16.50 -8.01
C GLN A 52 -8.37 -16.71 -6.73
N ALA A 53 -7.91 -17.57 -5.82
CA ALA A 53 -8.62 -17.87 -4.56
C ALA A 53 -8.76 -16.62 -3.67
N MET A 54 -7.73 -15.77 -3.62
CA MET A 54 -7.77 -14.50 -2.88
C MET A 54 -8.81 -13.55 -3.49
N VAL A 55 -8.81 -13.39 -4.82
CA VAL A 55 -9.76 -12.55 -5.55
C VAL A 55 -11.18 -13.03 -5.33
N TYR A 56 -11.43 -14.35 -5.50
CA TYR A 56 -12.71 -14.97 -5.23
C TYR A 56 -13.21 -14.64 -3.82
N SER A 57 -12.39 -14.95 -2.80
CA SER A 57 -12.76 -14.76 -1.39
C SER A 57 -13.12 -13.30 -1.07
N ARG A 58 -12.37 -12.36 -1.62
CA ARG A 58 -12.56 -10.92 -1.35
C ARG A 58 -13.76 -10.34 -2.10
N LEU A 59 -13.94 -10.67 -3.37
CA LEU A 59 -15.02 -10.12 -4.19
C LEU A 59 -16.36 -10.84 -3.99
N SER A 60 -16.41 -12.11 -3.57
CA SER A 60 -17.67 -12.79 -3.26
C SER A 60 -18.51 -12.04 -2.23
N ARG A 61 -17.87 -11.34 -1.30
CA ARG A 61 -18.56 -10.45 -0.36
C ARG A 61 -19.24 -9.29 -1.10
N ARG A 62 -18.56 -8.69 -2.10
CA ARG A 62 -19.13 -7.59 -2.87
C ARG A 62 -20.35 -8.03 -3.68
N LEU A 63 -20.29 -9.24 -4.28
CA LEU A 63 -21.44 -9.80 -4.98
C LEU A 63 -22.67 -9.90 -4.06
N ARG A 64 -22.49 -10.37 -2.83
CA ARG A 64 -23.56 -10.45 -1.82
C ARG A 64 -24.09 -9.08 -1.45
N ASP A 65 -23.20 -8.13 -1.12
CA ASP A 65 -23.57 -6.78 -0.69
C ASP A 65 -24.29 -6.00 -1.78
N THR A 66 -23.98 -6.27 -3.07
CA THR A 66 -24.58 -5.61 -4.24
C THR A 66 -25.71 -6.42 -4.89
N GLY A 67 -26.02 -7.62 -4.39
CA GLY A 67 -27.10 -8.47 -4.88
C GLY A 67 -26.84 -9.18 -6.20
N HIS A 68 -25.59 -9.24 -6.67
CA HIS A 68 -25.22 -9.95 -7.89
C HIS A 68 -25.08 -11.44 -7.68
N ARG A 69 -25.51 -12.23 -8.67
CA ARG A 69 -25.50 -13.69 -8.62
C ARG A 69 -24.30 -14.33 -9.33
N SER A 70 -23.48 -13.54 -10.04
CA SER A 70 -22.29 -14.01 -10.73
C SER A 70 -21.25 -12.91 -10.85
N PHE A 71 -19.96 -13.30 -10.96
CA PHE A 71 -18.88 -12.36 -11.23
C PHE A 71 -19.07 -11.62 -12.55
N GLY A 72 -19.50 -12.32 -13.60
CA GLY A 72 -19.78 -11.73 -14.90
C GLY A 72 -20.80 -10.58 -14.83
N SER A 73 -21.93 -10.76 -14.11
CA SER A 73 -22.95 -9.72 -13.95
C SER A 73 -22.46 -8.54 -13.09
N TYR A 74 -21.70 -8.82 -12.02
CA TYR A 74 -21.11 -7.81 -11.17
C TYR A 74 -20.08 -6.95 -11.93
N LEU A 75 -19.15 -7.57 -12.64
CA LEU A 75 -18.12 -6.86 -13.39
C LEU A 75 -18.72 -6.07 -14.57
N GLN A 76 -19.74 -6.62 -15.24
CA GLN A 76 -20.45 -5.88 -16.30
C GLN A 76 -21.15 -4.64 -15.76
N TRP A 77 -21.81 -4.76 -14.62
CA TRP A 77 -22.45 -3.63 -13.95
C TRP A 77 -21.44 -2.59 -13.50
N LEU A 78 -20.31 -3.02 -12.90
CA LEU A 78 -19.24 -2.14 -12.44
C LEU A 78 -18.66 -1.31 -13.60
N GLU A 79 -18.42 -1.95 -14.77
CA GLU A 79 -17.87 -1.26 -15.96
C GLU A 79 -18.89 -0.36 -16.64
N ALA A 80 -20.16 -0.74 -16.66
CA ALA A 80 -21.22 0.04 -17.30
C ALA A 80 -21.73 1.19 -16.42
N GLY A 81 -21.42 1.14 -15.10
CA GLY A 81 -21.96 2.07 -14.13
C GLY A 81 -21.52 3.51 -14.37
N GLN A 82 -22.49 4.43 -14.35
CA GLN A 82 -22.28 5.87 -14.38
C GLN A 82 -22.97 6.49 -13.15
N GLY A 83 -22.30 7.46 -12.52
CA GLY A 83 -22.83 8.18 -11.37
C GLY A 83 -22.25 7.72 -10.01
N SER A 84 -22.68 8.40 -8.95
CA SER A 84 -22.10 8.28 -7.60
C SER A 84 -22.04 6.84 -7.05
N SER A 85 -23.08 6.04 -7.28
CA SER A 85 -23.13 4.65 -6.80
C SER A 85 -22.09 3.74 -7.49
N ALA A 86 -21.80 4.00 -8.75
CA ALA A 86 -20.76 3.27 -9.48
C ALA A 86 -19.35 3.68 -9.03
N ASP A 87 -19.13 4.96 -8.77
CA ASP A 87 -17.86 5.45 -8.26
C ASP A 87 -17.58 4.92 -6.83
N GLU A 88 -18.60 4.85 -5.99
CA GLU A 88 -18.52 4.23 -4.67
C GLU A 88 -18.17 2.74 -4.78
N GLU A 89 -18.79 1.99 -5.69
CA GLU A 89 -18.48 0.58 -5.87
C GLU A 89 -17.11 0.34 -6.51
N TRP A 90 -16.67 1.19 -7.42
CA TRP A 90 -15.28 1.15 -7.90
C TRP A 90 -14.27 1.31 -6.76
N GLN A 91 -14.54 2.21 -5.82
CA GLN A 91 -13.69 2.37 -4.63
C GLN A 91 -13.73 1.11 -3.75
N GLU A 92 -14.90 0.51 -3.54
CA GLU A 92 -15.04 -0.74 -2.81
C GLU A 92 -14.32 -1.92 -3.48
N PHE A 93 -14.40 -2.02 -4.81
CA PHE A 93 -13.67 -3.00 -5.59
C PHE A 93 -12.15 -2.86 -5.38
N VAL A 94 -11.62 -1.65 -5.43
CA VAL A 94 -10.20 -1.39 -5.15
C VAL A 94 -9.87 -1.74 -3.71
N ASN A 95 -10.63 -1.24 -2.73
CA ASN A 95 -10.41 -1.51 -1.30
C ASN A 95 -10.37 -3.02 -1.00
N CYS A 96 -11.21 -3.82 -1.64
CA CYS A 96 -11.21 -5.27 -1.46
C CYS A 96 -9.95 -5.96 -1.99
N LEU A 97 -9.33 -5.42 -3.04
CA LEU A 97 -8.18 -6.06 -3.69
C LEU A 97 -6.82 -5.56 -3.19
N THR A 98 -6.80 -4.48 -2.39
CA THR A 98 -5.58 -4.01 -1.73
C THR A 98 -5.12 -4.96 -0.61
N THR A 99 -3.84 -4.90 -0.27
CA THR A 99 -3.28 -5.68 0.84
C THR A 99 -2.58 -4.73 1.80
N ASN A 100 -3.08 -4.66 3.03
CA ASN A 100 -2.80 -3.58 3.97
C ASN A 100 -2.01 -4.02 5.21
N LEU A 101 -1.09 -5.00 5.06
CA LEU A 101 -0.27 -5.48 6.18
C LEU A 101 0.76 -4.42 6.58
N THR A 102 0.64 -3.92 7.80
CA THR A 102 1.55 -2.92 8.37
C THR A 102 1.76 -3.14 9.88
N SER A 103 2.71 -2.45 10.48
CA SER A 103 2.93 -2.39 11.93
C SER A 103 3.73 -1.15 12.31
N PHE A 104 3.65 -0.72 13.56
CA PHE A 104 4.54 0.33 14.06
C PHE A 104 6.00 -0.11 13.96
N TYR A 105 6.88 0.82 13.61
CA TYR A 105 8.33 0.60 13.47
C TYR A 105 8.73 -0.59 12.60
N ARG A 106 7.90 -0.97 11.59
CA ARG A 106 8.25 -1.98 10.61
C ARG A 106 9.56 -1.61 9.92
N GLU A 107 10.55 -2.53 9.90
CA GLU A 107 11.92 -2.27 9.43
C GLU A 107 12.58 -1.11 10.21
N ALA A 108 12.73 -1.29 11.52
CA ALA A 108 13.09 -0.27 12.52
C ALA A 108 14.33 0.58 12.14
N HIS A 109 15.30 -0.01 11.43
CA HIS A 109 16.50 0.69 10.98
C HIS A 109 16.22 1.93 10.10
N HIS A 110 15.09 1.99 9.41
CA HIS A 110 14.71 3.17 8.63
C HIS A 110 14.39 4.36 9.54
N PHE A 111 13.81 4.12 10.70
CA PHE A 111 13.45 5.19 11.64
C PHE A 111 14.67 5.70 12.42
N GLU A 112 15.70 4.87 12.58
CA GLU A 112 17.02 5.30 13.10
C GLU A 112 17.67 6.27 12.11
N LEU A 113 17.76 5.89 10.81
CA LEU A 113 18.30 6.75 9.75
C LEU A 113 17.46 8.02 9.56
N LEU A 114 16.13 7.92 9.68
CA LEU A 114 15.24 9.07 9.67
C LEU A 114 15.55 10.03 10.82
N ALA A 115 15.71 9.51 12.04
CA ALA A 115 16.02 10.33 13.21
C ALA A 115 17.37 11.09 13.03
N GLU A 116 18.38 10.46 12.47
CA GLU A 116 19.65 11.11 12.14
C GLU A 116 19.46 12.22 11.10
N ALA A 117 18.71 11.96 10.02
CA ALA A 117 18.41 12.93 8.98
C ALA A 117 17.60 14.12 9.50
N LEU A 118 16.68 13.90 10.45
CA LEU A 118 15.87 14.93 11.09
C LEU A 118 16.71 15.80 12.04
N LYS A 119 17.61 15.20 12.84
CA LYS A 119 18.54 15.95 13.70
C LYS A 119 19.42 16.90 12.90
N ALA A 120 19.88 16.49 11.72
CA ALA A 120 20.65 17.33 10.81
C ALA A 120 19.83 18.51 10.23
N ARG A 121 18.50 18.47 10.34
CA ARG A 121 17.56 19.51 9.92
C ARG A 121 16.92 20.28 11.09
N ALA A 122 17.47 20.15 12.29
CA ALA A 122 16.94 20.85 13.47
C ALA A 122 16.76 22.36 13.21
N GLY A 123 15.61 22.90 13.59
CA GLY A 123 15.25 24.31 13.36
C GLY A 123 14.76 24.63 11.94
N LYS A 124 14.65 23.65 11.04
CA LYS A 124 14.08 23.82 9.69
C LYS A 124 12.71 23.15 9.60
N SER A 125 11.84 23.70 8.75
CA SER A 125 10.61 23.02 8.36
C SER A 125 10.90 21.75 7.59
N VAL A 126 10.18 20.65 7.88
CA VAL A 126 10.37 19.34 7.22
C VAL A 126 9.04 18.83 6.69
N ARG A 127 9.01 18.44 5.42
CA ARG A 127 7.87 17.80 4.78
C ARG A 127 8.18 16.35 4.45
N ILE A 128 7.33 15.46 4.94
CA ILE A 128 7.46 14.01 4.73
C ILE A 128 6.22 13.50 4.00
N TRP A 129 6.41 12.60 3.04
CA TRP A 129 5.32 11.89 2.39
C TRP A 129 5.41 10.39 2.64
N CYS A 130 4.35 9.81 3.19
CA CYS A 130 4.13 8.37 3.29
C CYS A 130 3.05 8.01 2.25
N ASN A 131 3.43 7.34 1.17
CA ASN A 131 2.55 7.16 0.01
C ASN A 131 1.74 5.85 0.00
N ALA A 132 1.91 5.02 1.03
CA ALA A 132 1.16 3.79 1.28
C ALA A 132 0.87 3.70 2.79
N ALA A 133 -0.03 4.57 3.26
CA ALA A 133 -0.27 4.80 4.67
C ALA A 133 -0.94 3.62 5.38
N SER A 134 -1.68 2.79 4.65
CA SER A 134 -2.46 1.69 5.20
C SER A 134 -3.31 2.13 6.41
N THR A 135 -3.36 1.35 7.48
CA THR A 135 -4.08 1.66 8.72
C THR A 135 -3.39 2.68 9.63
N GLY A 136 -2.29 3.33 9.17
CA GLY A 136 -1.71 4.51 9.80
C GLY A 136 -0.51 4.27 10.72
N GLU A 137 -0.09 3.03 10.94
CA GLU A 137 1.03 2.71 11.83
C GLU A 137 2.35 3.34 11.36
N GLU A 138 2.62 3.32 10.05
CA GLU A 138 3.82 3.96 9.51
C GLU A 138 3.77 5.49 9.60
N PRO A 139 2.73 6.20 9.17
CA PRO A 139 2.62 7.66 9.35
C PRO A 139 2.77 8.11 10.80
N TYR A 140 2.16 7.39 11.74
CA TYR A 140 2.31 7.73 13.16
C TYR A 140 3.70 7.39 13.69
N THR A 141 4.35 6.34 13.20
CA THR A 141 5.75 6.07 13.52
C THR A 141 6.67 7.20 13.02
N LEU A 142 6.41 7.73 11.83
CA LEU A 142 7.12 8.92 11.31
C LEU A 142 6.91 10.12 12.24
N ALA A 143 5.67 10.39 12.65
CA ALA A 143 5.34 11.50 13.56
C ALA A 143 6.00 11.34 14.94
N MET A 144 5.99 10.15 15.51
CA MET A 144 6.69 9.86 16.77
C MET A 144 8.20 10.10 16.62
N THR A 145 8.80 9.64 15.52
CA THR A 145 10.23 9.83 15.24
C THR A 145 10.57 11.33 15.07
N VAL A 146 9.71 12.12 14.43
CA VAL A 146 9.84 13.57 14.35
C VAL A 146 9.85 14.20 15.75
N VAL A 147 8.87 13.87 16.59
CA VAL A 147 8.78 14.39 17.96
C VAL A 147 9.99 13.96 18.81
N GLU A 148 10.47 12.72 18.64
CA GLU A 148 11.66 12.22 19.36
C GLU A 148 12.94 12.92 18.91
N ALA A 149 13.11 13.21 17.61
CA ALA A 149 14.34 13.76 17.04
C ALA A 149 14.41 15.30 17.09
N MET A 150 13.28 16.00 16.91
CA MET A 150 13.21 17.45 16.73
C MET A 150 12.48 18.17 17.88
N GLY A 151 11.84 17.41 18.76
CA GLY A 151 11.05 17.94 19.88
C GLY A 151 9.56 18.11 19.56
N PRO A 152 8.74 18.40 20.60
CA PRO A 152 7.26 18.43 20.47
C PRO A 152 6.73 19.62 19.65
N ASN A 153 7.55 20.64 19.43
CA ASN A 153 7.23 21.84 18.66
C ASN A 153 7.90 21.83 17.28
N ALA A 154 8.28 20.66 16.78
CA ALA A 154 8.87 20.53 15.46
C ALA A 154 7.96 21.12 14.37
N ASP A 155 8.51 21.97 13.50
CA ASP A 155 7.84 22.42 12.30
C ASP A 155 7.95 21.31 11.24
N ALA A 156 7.00 20.37 11.32
CA ALA A 156 6.97 19.22 10.43
C ALA A 156 5.55 18.91 9.98
N LYS A 157 5.42 18.50 8.72
CA LYS A 157 4.16 18.04 8.13
C LYS A 157 4.36 16.71 7.43
N ILE A 158 3.53 15.74 7.79
CA ILE A 158 3.51 14.41 7.18
C ILE A 158 2.23 14.29 6.37
N VAL A 159 2.36 14.18 5.06
CA VAL A 159 1.25 13.79 4.18
C VAL A 159 1.25 12.26 4.11
N ALA A 160 0.15 11.65 4.51
CA ALA A 160 -0.03 10.22 4.51
C ALA A 160 -1.14 9.86 3.51
N SER A 161 -0.81 9.13 2.46
CA SER A 161 -1.78 8.83 1.42
C SER A 161 -1.92 7.33 1.16
N ASP A 162 -3.10 6.92 0.76
CA ASP A 162 -3.40 5.56 0.32
C ASP A 162 -4.53 5.59 -0.71
N ILE A 163 -4.61 4.55 -1.54
CA ILE A 163 -5.72 4.35 -2.46
C ILE A 163 -6.94 3.77 -1.74
N ASP A 164 -6.72 3.01 -0.65
CA ASP A 164 -7.77 2.37 0.14
C ASP A 164 -8.35 3.35 1.16
N THR A 165 -9.56 3.82 0.88
CA THR A 165 -10.26 4.79 1.73
C THR A 165 -10.69 4.23 3.08
N LYS A 166 -10.89 2.91 3.20
CA LYS A 166 -11.27 2.27 4.47
C LYS A 166 -10.12 2.24 5.46
N VAL A 167 -8.92 1.93 4.98
CA VAL A 167 -7.75 1.97 5.86
C VAL A 167 -7.39 3.39 6.25
N LEU A 168 -7.56 4.37 5.36
CA LEU A 168 -7.38 5.79 5.71
C LEU A 168 -8.37 6.26 6.78
N ALA A 169 -9.64 5.84 6.70
CA ALA A 169 -10.63 6.13 7.73
C ALA A 169 -10.24 5.50 9.09
N THR A 170 -9.63 4.33 9.08
CA THR A 170 -9.08 3.69 10.29
C THR A 170 -7.87 4.47 10.81
N ALA A 171 -6.93 4.81 9.93
CA ALA A 171 -5.75 5.60 10.26
C ALA A 171 -6.11 6.96 10.88
N ALA A 172 -7.08 7.67 10.32
CA ALA A 172 -7.52 8.98 10.79
C ALA A 172 -8.09 8.96 12.21
N ARG A 173 -8.68 7.83 12.65
CA ARG A 173 -9.13 7.68 14.05
C ARG A 173 -7.96 7.63 15.04
N GLY A 174 -6.80 7.12 14.62
CA GLY A 174 -5.62 6.97 15.45
C GLY A 174 -5.82 6.07 16.67
N ILE A 175 -6.71 5.08 16.58
CA ILE A 175 -7.06 4.15 17.65
C ILE A 175 -6.60 2.75 17.25
N TYR A 176 -5.84 2.11 18.13
CA TYR A 176 -5.23 0.79 17.91
C TYR A 176 -5.37 -0.09 19.14
N PRO A 177 -5.27 -1.42 19.00
CA PRO A 177 -5.11 -2.32 20.16
C PRO A 177 -3.90 -1.92 20.98
N ALA A 178 -4.00 -2.01 22.31
CA ALA A 178 -2.91 -1.62 23.23
C ALA A 178 -1.66 -2.52 23.10
N ASP A 179 -1.82 -3.71 22.53
CA ASP A 179 -0.78 -4.70 22.22
C ASP A 179 -0.30 -4.63 20.76
N ALA A 180 -0.61 -3.56 20.04
CA ALA A 180 -0.19 -3.38 18.65
C ALA A 180 1.33 -3.54 18.50
N ARG A 181 1.72 -4.33 17.50
CA ARG A 181 3.12 -4.70 17.27
C ARG A 181 4.00 -3.49 16.96
N GLY A 182 5.23 -3.52 17.49
CA GLY A 182 6.31 -2.58 17.15
C GLY A 182 6.43 -1.39 18.10
N LEU A 183 5.49 -1.15 19.02
CA LEU A 183 5.60 -0.11 20.04
C LEU A 183 6.23 -0.67 21.32
N SER A 184 7.32 -0.04 21.76
CA SER A 184 7.88 -0.31 23.09
C SER A 184 6.97 0.25 24.19
N PRO A 185 7.00 -0.30 25.41
CA PRO A 185 6.25 0.27 26.55
C PRO A 185 6.58 1.73 26.83
N GLU A 186 7.80 2.17 26.54
CA GLU A 186 8.22 3.57 26.69
C GLU A 186 7.51 4.47 25.65
N ARG A 187 7.53 4.09 24.37
CA ARG A 187 6.86 4.83 23.28
C ARG A 187 5.35 4.87 23.46
N LEU A 188 4.74 3.77 23.94
CA LEU A 188 3.34 3.73 24.32
C LEU A 188 3.01 4.83 25.35
N ARG A 189 3.75 4.91 26.44
CA ARG A 189 3.53 5.94 27.49
C ARG A 189 3.76 7.36 26.96
N ARG A 190 4.78 7.52 26.12
CA ARG A 190 5.17 8.83 25.60
C ARG A 190 4.19 9.37 24.55
N HIS A 191 3.72 8.54 23.63
CA HIS A 191 3.01 8.97 22.43
C HIS A 191 1.55 8.56 22.34
N CYS A 192 1.08 7.71 23.27
CA CYS A 192 -0.30 7.21 23.25
C CYS A 192 -1.01 7.51 24.56
N MET A 193 -2.32 7.64 24.47
CA MET A 193 -3.26 7.65 25.60
C MET A 193 -3.84 6.25 25.75
N ARG A 194 -3.87 5.73 26.97
CA ARG A 194 -4.50 4.44 27.27
C ARG A 194 -6.02 4.59 27.33
N GLY A 195 -6.73 3.65 26.72
CA GLY A 195 -8.18 3.57 26.83
C GLY A 195 -8.64 3.20 28.26
N THR A 196 -9.75 3.79 28.67
CA THR A 196 -10.41 3.56 29.97
C THR A 196 -11.88 3.25 29.75
N GLY A 197 -12.56 2.67 30.76
CA GLY A 197 -13.96 2.26 30.65
C GLY A 197 -14.16 1.29 29.47
N ASP A 198 -15.08 1.59 28.59
CA ASP A 198 -15.40 0.76 27.41
C ASP A 198 -14.27 0.68 26.38
N ASN A 199 -13.24 1.51 26.52
CA ASN A 199 -12.08 1.52 25.63
C ASN A 199 -10.86 0.77 26.22
N VAL A 200 -11.03 0.03 27.31
CA VAL A 200 -9.95 -0.82 27.85
C VAL A 200 -9.50 -1.81 26.78
N GLY A 201 -8.17 -1.99 26.65
CA GLY A 201 -7.57 -2.81 25.59
C GLY A 201 -7.19 -2.04 24.31
N PHE A 202 -7.56 -0.76 24.24
CA PHE A 202 -7.18 0.13 23.14
C PHE A 202 -6.24 1.24 23.62
N MET A 203 -5.55 1.83 22.64
CA MET A 203 -4.78 3.06 22.79
C MET A 203 -5.17 4.05 21.70
N ARG A 204 -4.95 5.34 21.96
CA ARG A 204 -5.12 6.40 20.98
C ARG A 204 -3.84 7.22 20.86
N ILE A 205 -3.45 7.54 19.65
CA ILE A 205 -2.32 8.44 19.38
C ILE A 205 -2.61 9.81 20.00
N LYS A 206 -1.63 10.37 20.71
CA LYS A 206 -1.79 11.69 21.37
C LYS A 206 -1.95 12.81 20.34
N PRO A 207 -2.74 13.87 20.65
CA PRO A 207 -3.00 14.97 19.72
C PRO A 207 -1.74 15.65 19.18
N GLU A 208 -0.70 15.80 20.03
CA GLU A 208 0.57 16.41 19.64
C GLU A 208 1.34 15.62 18.57
N VAL A 209 1.12 14.30 18.47
CA VAL A 209 1.66 13.45 17.42
C VAL A 209 0.73 13.44 16.21
N ALA A 210 -0.58 13.25 16.46
CA ALA A 210 -1.58 13.13 15.41
C ALA A 210 -1.69 14.40 14.54
N LYS A 211 -1.53 15.59 15.12
CA LYS A 211 -1.59 16.87 14.39
C LYS A 211 -0.53 17.02 13.27
N LEU A 212 0.56 16.24 13.34
CA LEU A 212 1.62 16.26 12.33
C LEU A 212 1.23 15.52 11.05
N VAL A 213 0.19 14.66 11.09
CA VAL A 213 -0.20 13.77 10.00
C VAL A 213 -1.49 14.24 9.35
N GLU A 214 -1.43 14.43 8.04
CA GLU A 214 -2.61 14.70 7.20
C GLU A 214 -2.87 13.50 6.28
N PHE A 215 -4.03 12.86 6.45
CA PHE A 215 -4.43 11.73 5.62
C PHE A 215 -5.16 12.18 4.35
N ARG A 216 -4.82 11.58 3.20
CA ARG A 216 -5.41 11.88 1.90
C ARG A 216 -5.63 10.61 1.08
N ALA A 217 -6.79 10.48 0.45
CA ALA A 217 -6.97 9.49 -0.61
C ALA A 217 -6.13 9.91 -1.83
N LEU A 218 -5.33 8.99 -2.36
CA LEU A 218 -4.49 9.25 -3.52
C LEU A 218 -4.19 7.94 -4.25
N ASN A 219 -4.42 7.94 -5.55
CA ASN A 219 -4.01 6.86 -6.42
C ASN A 219 -2.65 7.20 -7.05
N LEU A 220 -1.66 6.34 -6.86
CA LEU A 220 -0.33 6.50 -7.49
C LEU A 220 -0.39 6.42 -9.03
N MET A 221 -1.51 5.97 -9.59
CA MET A 221 -1.73 5.96 -11.05
C MET A 221 -2.23 7.29 -11.58
N ASP A 222 -2.76 8.20 -10.75
CA ASP A 222 -3.24 9.49 -11.19
C ASP A 222 -2.12 10.29 -11.87
N GLU A 223 -2.46 11.02 -12.92
CA GLU A 223 -1.49 11.80 -13.67
C GLU A 223 -0.89 12.95 -12.86
N ARG A 224 -1.68 13.53 -11.95
CA ARG A 224 -1.28 14.65 -11.11
C ARG A 224 -1.62 14.38 -9.66
N TRP A 225 -0.65 14.64 -8.79
CA TRP A 225 -0.79 14.55 -7.35
C TRP A 225 -0.85 15.94 -6.73
N SER A 226 -2.00 16.34 -6.18
CA SER A 226 -2.17 17.65 -5.52
C SER A 226 -1.58 17.62 -4.10
N LEU A 227 -0.26 17.45 -4.00
CA LEU A 227 0.45 17.25 -2.73
C LEU A 227 1.03 18.57 -2.14
N GLY A 228 0.92 19.68 -2.85
CA GLY A 228 1.49 20.97 -2.44
C GLY A 228 3.00 21.05 -2.66
N GLU A 229 3.71 21.70 -1.73
CA GLU A 229 5.15 21.90 -1.81
C GLU A 229 5.96 20.59 -1.84
N PRO A 230 7.16 20.61 -2.47
CA PRO A 230 8.02 19.42 -2.54
C PRO A 230 8.45 18.88 -1.16
N PHE A 231 8.76 17.58 -1.13
CA PHE A 231 9.10 16.84 0.08
C PHE A 231 10.61 16.75 0.32
N ASP A 232 10.99 16.81 1.60
CA ASP A 232 12.35 16.54 2.08
C ASP A 232 12.60 15.03 2.21
N ILE A 233 11.56 14.26 2.51
CA ILE A 233 11.63 12.82 2.76
C ILE A 233 10.39 12.16 2.20
N VAL A 234 10.58 11.03 1.49
CA VAL A 234 9.48 10.19 1.00
C VAL A 234 9.65 8.76 1.51
N PHE A 235 8.60 8.21 2.08
CA PHE A 235 8.45 6.79 2.41
C PHE A 235 7.53 6.14 1.38
N CYS A 236 8.13 5.30 0.53
CA CYS A 236 7.46 4.50 -0.49
C CYS A 236 7.80 3.04 -0.22
N ARG A 237 7.13 2.44 0.76
CA ARG A 237 7.50 1.14 1.29
C ARG A 237 6.40 0.10 1.10
N ASN A 238 6.80 -1.07 0.64
CA ASN A 238 5.93 -2.24 0.49
C ASN A 238 4.71 -2.00 -0.40
N VAL A 239 4.81 -1.13 -1.38
CA VAL A 239 3.77 -0.81 -2.36
C VAL A 239 4.21 -1.08 -3.80
N MET A 240 5.49 -0.84 -4.13
CA MET A 240 6.02 -1.07 -5.48
C MET A 240 6.01 -2.55 -5.89
N ILE A 241 6.00 -3.45 -4.91
CA ILE A 241 5.89 -4.91 -5.11
C ILE A 241 4.59 -5.34 -5.81
N TYR A 242 3.58 -4.47 -5.82
CA TYR A 242 2.30 -4.73 -6.50
C TYR A 242 2.28 -4.26 -7.95
N PHE A 243 3.30 -3.53 -8.38
CA PHE A 243 3.37 -2.94 -9.73
C PHE A 243 4.35 -3.71 -10.62
N ASP A 244 4.07 -3.73 -11.90
CA ASP A 244 5.04 -4.17 -12.89
C ASP A 244 6.17 -3.13 -13.09
N ASN A 245 7.25 -3.54 -13.75
CA ASN A 245 8.44 -2.70 -13.94
C ASN A 245 8.14 -1.37 -14.68
N ALA A 246 7.19 -1.36 -15.62
CA ALA A 246 6.83 -0.15 -16.35
C ALA A 246 6.10 0.84 -15.46
N THR A 247 5.16 0.35 -14.65
CA THR A 247 4.41 1.12 -13.66
C THR A 247 5.33 1.62 -12.55
N GLN A 248 6.24 0.78 -12.03
CA GLN A 248 7.24 1.20 -11.02
C GLN A 248 8.07 2.39 -11.53
N ARG A 249 8.62 2.32 -12.75
CA ARG A 249 9.39 3.43 -13.34
C ARG A 249 8.58 4.71 -13.46
N ARG A 250 7.32 4.61 -13.92
CA ARG A 250 6.41 5.77 -14.02
C ARG A 250 6.15 6.41 -12.65
N VAL A 251 5.87 5.61 -11.61
CA VAL A 251 5.64 6.09 -10.26
C VAL A 251 6.91 6.72 -9.67
N LEU A 252 8.08 6.08 -9.82
CA LEU A 252 9.37 6.62 -9.35
C LEU A 252 9.71 7.96 -10.01
N THR A 253 9.48 8.12 -11.30
CA THR A 253 9.68 9.39 -12.01
C THR A 253 8.79 10.50 -11.42
N ARG A 254 7.54 10.19 -11.08
CA ARG A 254 6.63 11.15 -10.45
C ARG A 254 7.01 11.45 -9.01
N ILE A 255 7.45 10.45 -8.23
CA ILE A 255 7.99 10.66 -6.88
C ILE A 255 9.18 11.61 -6.94
N HIS A 256 10.13 11.35 -7.86
CA HIS A 256 11.28 12.23 -8.05
C HIS A 256 10.86 13.68 -8.30
N ALA A 257 9.83 13.92 -9.11
CA ALA A 257 9.36 15.27 -9.46
C ALA A 257 8.77 16.05 -8.27
N VAL A 258 8.25 15.37 -7.23
CA VAL A 258 7.67 15.98 -6.03
C VAL A 258 8.64 16.02 -4.84
N MET A 259 9.88 15.64 -5.03
CA MET A 259 10.93 15.67 -4.01
C MET A 259 11.84 16.89 -4.20
N LYS A 260 12.38 17.43 -3.12
CA LYS A 260 13.42 18.48 -3.18
C LYS A 260 14.77 17.88 -3.63
N PRO A 261 15.71 18.68 -4.16
CA PRO A 261 17.10 18.25 -4.31
C PRO A 261 17.67 17.70 -2.98
N ASP A 262 18.55 16.71 -3.05
CA ASP A 262 19.19 16.05 -1.89
C ASP A 262 18.22 15.45 -0.86
N SER A 263 16.97 15.25 -1.25
CA SER A 263 15.94 14.59 -0.42
C SER A 263 16.11 13.08 -0.39
N LEU A 264 15.53 12.44 0.63
CA LEU A 264 15.66 10.99 0.86
C LEU A 264 14.39 10.23 0.50
N LEU A 265 14.57 9.12 -0.19
CA LEU A 265 13.53 8.12 -0.48
C LEU A 265 13.82 6.83 0.30
N PHE A 266 12.90 6.45 1.16
CA PHE A 266 12.93 5.18 1.89
C PHE A 266 12.02 4.18 1.21
N VAL A 267 12.52 2.96 0.93
CA VAL A 267 11.74 1.90 0.29
C VAL A 267 11.84 0.60 1.10
N GLY A 268 10.86 -0.30 0.95
CA GLY A 268 10.86 -1.56 1.69
C GLY A 268 12.01 -2.50 1.29
N HIS A 269 12.37 -3.41 2.17
CA HIS A 269 13.54 -4.27 1.97
C HIS A 269 13.48 -5.16 0.72
N SER A 270 12.29 -5.49 0.24
CA SER A 270 12.08 -6.27 -0.99
C SER A 270 12.05 -5.42 -2.26
N GLU A 271 12.21 -4.10 -2.12
CA GLU A 271 12.11 -3.13 -3.22
C GLU A 271 13.53 -2.64 -3.58
N ASN A 272 13.90 -2.78 -4.85
CA ASN A 272 15.22 -2.38 -5.34
C ASN A 272 15.09 -1.62 -6.66
N PHE A 273 15.67 -0.43 -6.72
CA PHE A 273 15.56 0.48 -7.85
C PHE A 273 16.89 0.70 -8.57
N THR A 274 17.69 -0.35 -8.71
CA THR A 274 18.98 -0.29 -9.43
C THR A 274 18.86 0.19 -10.87
N ASP A 275 17.70 0.02 -11.49
CA ASP A 275 17.43 0.46 -12.88
C ASP A 275 17.05 1.95 -12.97
N SER A 276 16.96 2.65 -11.84
CA SER A 276 16.57 4.08 -11.77
C SER A 276 17.71 4.98 -11.27
N LYS A 277 18.96 4.60 -11.55
CA LYS A 277 20.18 5.32 -11.10
C LYS A 277 20.24 6.78 -11.56
N GLN A 278 19.58 7.14 -12.65
CA GLN A 278 19.47 8.51 -13.13
C GLN A 278 18.54 9.37 -12.27
N LEU A 279 17.69 8.76 -11.47
CA LEU A 279 16.75 9.46 -10.58
C LEU A 279 17.21 9.44 -9.12
N PHE A 280 17.81 8.31 -8.71
CA PHE A 280 18.10 8.05 -7.30
C PHE A 280 19.46 7.36 -7.13
N ARG A 281 20.22 7.80 -6.13
CA ARG A 281 21.49 7.22 -5.70
C ARG A 281 21.30 6.46 -4.39
N LEU A 282 21.64 5.19 -4.37
CA LEU A 282 21.57 4.37 -3.14
C LEU A 282 22.58 4.87 -2.09
N ARG A 283 22.08 5.16 -0.89
CA ARG A 283 22.87 5.54 0.30
C ARG A 283 23.16 4.34 1.22
N GLY A 284 22.43 3.25 1.07
CA GLY A 284 22.51 2.01 1.82
C GLY A 284 21.20 1.63 2.50
N LYS A 285 21.04 0.34 2.83
CA LYS A 285 19.86 -0.19 3.56
C LYS A 285 18.52 0.24 2.98
N THR A 286 18.37 0.24 1.65
CA THR A 286 17.14 0.64 0.93
C THR A 286 16.74 2.12 1.13
N VAL A 287 17.72 2.99 1.42
CA VAL A 287 17.56 4.45 1.43
C VAL A 287 18.28 5.03 0.24
N TYR A 288 17.58 5.86 -0.51
CA TYR A 288 18.06 6.50 -1.73
C TYR A 288 18.02 8.03 -1.56
N GLU A 289 18.92 8.70 -2.25
CA GLU A 289 18.96 10.15 -2.37
C GLU A 289 18.54 10.55 -3.77
N ARG A 290 17.71 11.60 -3.88
CA ARG A 290 17.36 12.19 -5.18
C ARG A 290 18.61 12.78 -5.84
N VAL A 291 18.83 12.47 -7.12
CA VAL A 291 19.91 13.01 -7.98
C VAL A 291 19.40 14.24 -8.73
#